data_a913afa6a6468e02f8825d9574e347e9
#
_entry.id   a913afa6a6468e02f8825d9574e347e9
#
_cell.length_a   1.000
_cell.length_b   1.000
_cell.length_c   1.000
_cell.angle_alpha   90.00
_cell.angle_beta   90.00
_cell.angle_gamma   90.00
#
_symmetry.space_group_name_H-M   'P 1'
#
loop_
_entity.id
_entity.type
_entity.pdbx_description
1 polymer ?
#
loop_
_entity_poly.entity_id
_entity_poly.type
_entity_poly.pdbx_seq_one_letter_code
_entity_poly.pdbx_strand_id
1 'polypeptide(L)'
;MNNKFYVDIEQDGFNKEAYLEAFKFANKLTRQDNEIKRIVLYVHTKGNTGYFEPFFNDISIKKLLAGNVKVEPFKVPLSIQTKITYDKCRYSSTTCDLVLAFGMDLKDLEVLDDYYGVKYLVAIPWLKEKTMPWVARWNAEEINGKETSNDSMALPETVKVAMKELSSSINMSTGISNSYDNDLAKTYIRALHKYEPELKAEDLVSYLVAELGWTSAHANDVGKLLTTLKEGRTFQGGDKTGLQNHYKRWKEKANKK
;
A
#
# COMPACT_ATOMS: atom_id res chain seq x y z
N MET A 1 15.11 5.06 -1.10
CA MET A 1 14.46 5.89 -2.15
C MET A 1 12.99 5.53 -2.11
N ASN A 2 12.10 6.51 -1.95
CA ASN A 2 10.65 6.25 -1.94
C ASN A 2 10.26 5.70 -3.32
N ASN A 3 9.37 4.73 -3.36
CA ASN A 3 8.86 4.11 -4.58
C ASN A 3 7.33 4.23 -4.72
N LYS A 4 6.72 5.04 -3.86
CA LYS A 4 5.30 5.33 -3.80
C LYS A 4 5.07 6.82 -4.04
N PHE A 5 4.27 7.11 -5.05
CA PHE A 5 4.01 8.48 -5.50
C PHE A 5 2.51 8.70 -5.70
N TYR A 6 2.08 9.94 -5.68
CA TYR A 6 0.71 10.29 -6.04
C TYR A 6 0.66 11.62 -6.81
N VAL A 7 -0.43 11.81 -7.54
CA VAL A 7 -0.79 13.07 -8.16
C VAL A 7 -1.79 13.77 -7.26
N ASP A 8 -1.51 14.99 -6.82
CA ASP A 8 -2.53 15.79 -6.14
C ASP A 8 -3.56 16.31 -7.15
N ILE A 9 -4.84 16.25 -6.79
CA ILE A 9 -5.94 16.77 -7.58
C ILE A 9 -6.75 17.78 -6.78
N GLU A 10 -7.14 18.88 -7.42
CA GLU A 10 -7.96 19.92 -6.78
C GLU A 10 -9.45 19.54 -6.75
N GLN A 11 -9.91 18.79 -7.76
CA GLN A 11 -11.31 18.39 -7.92
C GLN A 11 -11.39 16.90 -8.21
N ASP A 12 -12.39 16.25 -7.62
CA ASP A 12 -12.71 14.85 -7.86
C ASP A 12 -13.19 14.61 -9.30
N GLY A 13 -12.92 13.40 -9.79
CA GLY A 13 -13.32 12.96 -11.13
C GLY A 13 -12.16 12.91 -12.12
N PHE A 14 -12.50 12.86 -13.41
CA PHE A 14 -11.50 12.84 -14.48
C PHE A 14 -10.75 14.18 -14.56
N ASN A 15 -9.44 14.11 -14.40
CA ASN A 15 -8.55 15.27 -14.49
C ASN A 15 -7.47 15.02 -15.54
N LYS A 16 -7.59 15.67 -16.70
CA LYS A 16 -6.68 15.50 -17.84
C LYS A 16 -5.26 15.94 -17.51
N GLU A 17 -5.10 17.00 -16.73
CA GLU A 17 -3.81 17.54 -16.31
C GLU A 17 -3.09 16.54 -15.40
N ALA A 18 -3.78 15.94 -14.44
CA ALA A 18 -3.24 14.91 -13.56
C ALA A 18 -2.74 13.69 -14.35
N TYR A 19 -3.45 13.26 -15.38
CA TYR A 19 -3.02 12.18 -16.28
C TYR A 19 -1.76 12.57 -17.06
N LEU A 20 -1.70 13.79 -17.61
CA LEU A 20 -0.51 14.30 -18.31
C LEU A 20 0.71 14.38 -17.39
N GLU A 21 0.53 14.83 -16.17
CA GLU A 21 1.61 14.89 -15.17
C GLU A 21 2.12 13.50 -14.82
N ALA A 22 1.22 12.54 -14.59
CA ALA A 22 1.59 11.15 -14.35
C ALA A 22 2.38 10.56 -15.53
N PHE A 23 1.98 10.84 -16.78
CA PHE A 23 2.72 10.38 -17.97
C PHE A 23 4.10 11.05 -18.09
N LYS A 24 4.20 12.35 -17.84
CA LYS A 24 5.50 13.08 -17.83
C LYS A 24 6.42 12.51 -16.74
N PHE A 25 5.89 12.29 -15.55
CA PHE A 25 6.64 11.71 -14.44
C PHE A 25 7.12 10.29 -14.77
N ALA A 26 6.24 9.43 -15.32
CA ALA A 26 6.60 8.08 -15.74
C ALA A 26 7.72 8.09 -16.79
N ASN A 27 7.63 8.97 -17.79
CA ASN A 27 8.67 9.11 -18.80
C ASN A 27 10.00 9.56 -18.20
N LYS A 28 10.00 10.52 -17.26
CA LYS A 28 11.19 10.96 -16.52
C LYS A 28 11.81 9.80 -15.74
N LEU A 29 10.98 9.08 -14.97
CA LEU A 29 11.43 7.99 -14.09
C LEU A 29 12.03 6.83 -14.88
N THR A 30 11.45 6.44 -16.03
CA THR A 30 12.01 5.39 -16.90
C THR A 30 13.33 5.77 -17.56
N ARG A 31 13.66 7.07 -17.62
CA ARG A 31 14.97 7.53 -18.09
C ARG A 31 16.01 7.53 -16.97
N GLN A 32 15.59 7.68 -15.73
CA GLN A 32 16.45 7.69 -14.54
C GLN A 32 16.76 6.26 -14.04
N ASP A 33 15.80 5.36 -14.17
CA ASP A 33 15.93 3.98 -13.70
C ASP A 33 15.77 2.97 -14.86
N ASN A 34 16.89 2.40 -15.26
CA ASN A 34 16.96 1.42 -16.35
C ASN A 34 16.43 0.02 -15.99
N GLU A 35 16.13 -0.23 -14.72
CA GLU A 35 15.54 -1.50 -14.28
C GLU A 35 14.05 -1.56 -14.61
N ILE A 36 13.37 -0.44 -14.76
CA ILE A 36 11.97 -0.41 -15.19
C ILE A 36 11.86 -1.05 -16.58
N LYS A 37 11.03 -2.09 -16.69
CA LYS A 37 10.86 -2.87 -17.94
C LYS A 37 9.62 -2.47 -18.72
N ARG A 38 8.58 -1.96 -18.04
CA ARG A 38 7.35 -1.49 -18.67
C ARG A 38 6.59 -0.49 -17.79
N ILE A 39 5.71 0.27 -18.41
CA ILE A 39 4.71 1.08 -17.73
C ILE A 39 3.36 0.38 -17.83
N VAL A 40 2.70 0.20 -16.69
CA VAL A 40 1.36 -0.39 -16.60
C VAL A 40 0.36 0.73 -16.30
N LEU A 41 -0.60 0.95 -17.21
CA LEU A 41 -1.76 1.80 -16.96
C LEU A 41 -2.83 0.93 -16.31
N TYR A 42 -2.94 1.00 -14.99
CA TYR A 42 -3.82 0.12 -14.23
C TYR A 42 -5.19 0.78 -14.01
N VAL A 43 -6.25 0.08 -14.40
CA VAL A 43 -7.64 0.51 -14.30
C VAL A 43 -8.53 -0.57 -13.68
N HIS A 44 -9.66 -0.21 -13.09
CA HIS A 44 -10.60 -1.19 -12.52
C HIS A 44 -11.09 -2.20 -13.55
N THR A 45 -11.61 -1.69 -14.67
CA THR A 45 -12.21 -2.50 -15.73
C THR A 45 -11.80 -1.97 -17.11
N LYS A 46 -12.00 -2.81 -18.12
CA LYS A 46 -11.79 -2.40 -19.51
C LYS A 46 -12.69 -1.21 -19.93
N GLY A 47 -13.86 -1.04 -19.29
CA GLY A 47 -14.74 0.09 -19.56
C GLY A 47 -14.15 1.45 -19.14
N ASN A 48 -13.18 1.47 -18.23
CA ASN A 48 -12.52 2.69 -17.80
C ASN A 48 -11.44 3.20 -18.77
N THR A 49 -11.23 2.54 -19.89
CA THR A 49 -10.23 2.95 -20.89
C THR A 49 -10.61 4.18 -21.71
N GLY A 50 -11.88 4.57 -21.73
CA GLY A 50 -12.34 5.80 -22.37
C GLY A 50 -11.64 7.07 -21.86
N TYR A 51 -11.17 7.08 -20.63
CA TYR A 51 -10.39 8.18 -20.05
C TYR A 51 -9.02 8.36 -20.73
N PHE A 52 -8.55 7.38 -21.49
CA PHE A 52 -7.30 7.48 -22.25
C PHE A 52 -7.46 8.01 -23.66
N GLU A 53 -8.68 8.15 -24.19
CA GLU A 53 -8.95 8.68 -25.53
C GLU A 53 -8.31 10.06 -25.80
N PRO A 54 -8.23 10.98 -24.82
CA PRO A 54 -7.55 12.26 -25.02
C PRO A 54 -6.04 12.14 -25.27
N PHE A 55 -5.44 10.96 -24.98
CA PHE A 55 -3.98 10.71 -25.06
C PHE A 55 -3.62 9.66 -26.11
N PHE A 56 -4.51 8.72 -26.38
CA PHE A 56 -4.30 7.61 -27.30
C PHE A 56 -5.53 7.44 -28.20
N ASN A 57 -5.33 7.13 -29.48
CA ASN A 57 -6.44 6.79 -30.34
C ASN A 57 -6.98 5.37 -30.04
N ASP A 58 -8.18 5.04 -30.50
CA ASP A 58 -8.86 3.76 -30.26
C ASP A 58 -8.01 2.53 -30.67
N ILE A 59 -7.29 2.63 -31.76
CA ILE A 59 -6.41 1.53 -32.22
C ILE A 59 -5.26 1.33 -31.23
N SER A 60 -4.69 2.40 -30.71
CA SER A 60 -3.65 2.35 -29.71
C SER A 60 -4.17 1.78 -28.38
N ILE A 61 -5.36 2.18 -27.92
CA ILE A 61 -6.00 1.65 -26.72
C ILE A 61 -6.23 0.14 -26.84
N LYS A 62 -6.76 -0.33 -27.97
CA LYS A 62 -6.96 -1.77 -28.22
C LYS A 62 -5.66 -2.56 -28.19
N LYS A 63 -4.60 -2.02 -28.79
CA LYS A 63 -3.26 -2.64 -28.76
C LYS A 63 -2.69 -2.69 -27.33
N LEU A 64 -2.83 -1.59 -26.58
CA LEU A 64 -2.38 -1.52 -25.18
C LEU A 64 -3.12 -2.51 -24.26
N LEU A 65 -4.40 -2.78 -24.53
CA LEU A 65 -5.18 -3.81 -23.83
C LEU A 65 -4.77 -5.24 -24.23
N ALA A 66 -4.26 -5.43 -25.45
CA ALA A 66 -3.84 -6.73 -25.93
C ALA A 66 -2.44 -7.12 -25.46
N GLY A 67 -1.59 -6.13 -25.11
CA GLY A 67 -0.24 -6.41 -24.64
C GLY A 67 0.65 -5.18 -24.53
N ASN A 68 1.95 -5.43 -24.48
CA ASN A 68 2.96 -4.39 -24.36
C ASN A 68 3.22 -3.71 -25.71
N VAL A 69 3.07 -2.40 -25.77
CA VAL A 69 3.23 -1.60 -26.99
C VAL A 69 4.26 -0.49 -26.76
N LYS A 70 5.21 -0.34 -27.70
CA LYS A 70 6.08 0.84 -27.71
C LYS A 70 5.27 2.05 -28.18
N VAL A 71 5.29 3.11 -27.38
CA VAL A 71 4.59 4.36 -27.65
C VAL A 71 5.53 5.52 -27.35
N GLU A 72 5.82 6.35 -28.34
CA GLU A 72 6.59 7.58 -28.10
C GLU A 72 5.83 8.54 -27.17
N PRO A 73 6.49 9.24 -26.27
CA PRO A 73 7.95 9.34 -26.07
C PRO A 73 8.53 8.38 -25.02
N PHE A 74 7.83 7.31 -24.64
CA PHE A 74 8.24 6.43 -23.53
C PHE A 74 9.39 5.50 -23.96
N LYS A 75 10.39 5.40 -23.09
CA LYS A 75 11.57 4.53 -23.31
C LYS A 75 11.21 3.05 -23.27
N VAL A 76 10.23 2.68 -22.46
CA VAL A 76 9.79 1.30 -22.24
C VAL A 76 8.37 1.10 -22.75
N PRO A 77 7.94 -0.13 -23.07
CA PRO A 77 6.60 -0.39 -23.56
C PRO A 77 5.54 -0.08 -22.49
N LEU A 78 4.34 0.29 -22.96
CA LEU A 78 3.13 0.49 -22.17
C LEU A 78 2.17 -0.67 -22.35
N SER A 79 1.36 -0.95 -21.35
CA SER A 79 0.17 -1.80 -21.43
C SER A 79 -0.95 -1.27 -20.54
N ILE A 80 -2.21 -1.51 -20.93
CA ILE A 80 -3.36 -1.27 -20.07
C ILE A 80 -3.72 -2.60 -19.41
N GLN A 81 -3.80 -2.61 -18.09
CA GLN A 81 -4.12 -3.79 -17.31
C GLN A 81 -5.28 -3.48 -16.35
N THR A 82 -6.11 -4.49 -16.14
CA THR A 82 -7.13 -4.49 -15.08
C THR A 82 -6.68 -5.41 -13.96
N LYS A 83 -7.35 -5.37 -12.81
CA LYS A 83 -7.10 -6.30 -11.71
C LYS A 83 -7.02 -7.75 -12.20
N ILE A 84 -8.01 -8.21 -12.97
CA ILE A 84 -8.08 -9.59 -13.47
C ILE A 84 -6.91 -9.94 -14.40
N THR A 85 -6.47 -9.01 -15.24
CA THR A 85 -5.37 -9.27 -16.19
C THR A 85 -4.01 -9.15 -15.52
N TYR A 86 -3.86 -8.24 -14.56
CA TYR A 86 -2.61 -8.01 -13.85
C TYR A 86 -2.34 -9.08 -12.78
N ASP A 87 -3.37 -9.62 -12.15
CA ASP A 87 -3.26 -10.75 -11.21
C ASP A 87 -2.52 -11.95 -11.82
N LYS A 88 -2.68 -12.17 -13.12
CA LYS A 88 -1.96 -13.24 -13.84
C LYS A 88 -0.43 -13.02 -13.86
N CYS A 89 0.02 -11.79 -13.71
CA CYS A 89 1.44 -11.40 -13.70
C CYS A 89 1.99 -11.27 -12.27
N ARG A 90 1.16 -11.41 -11.24
CA ARG A 90 1.46 -11.13 -9.83
C ARG A 90 2.74 -11.80 -9.33
N TYR A 91 2.96 -13.05 -9.73
CA TYR A 91 4.08 -13.84 -9.27
C TYR A 91 5.26 -13.88 -10.27
N SER A 92 5.20 -13.10 -11.33
CA SER A 92 6.30 -13.03 -12.29
C SER A 92 7.43 -12.18 -11.69
N SER A 93 8.48 -12.83 -11.24
CA SER A 93 9.68 -12.17 -10.71
C SER A 93 10.49 -11.43 -11.78
N THR A 94 10.12 -11.59 -13.06
CA THR A 94 10.84 -10.99 -14.19
C THR A 94 10.33 -9.61 -14.57
N THR A 95 9.20 -9.17 -13.99
CA THR A 95 8.63 -7.85 -14.24
C THR A 95 9.17 -6.85 -13.23
N CYS A 96 9.58 -5.70 -13.72
CA CYS A 96 9.99 -4.55 -12.93
C CYS A 96 9.15 -3.39 -13.44
N ASP A 97 7.93 -3.29 -12.90
CA ASP A 97 6.88 -2.44 -13.43
C ASP A 97 6.85 -1.07 -12.73
N LEU A 98 6.65 -0.02 -13.54
CA LEU A 98 6.12 1.24 -13.08
C LEU A 98 4.60 1.23 -13.31
N VAL A 99 3.82 1.20 -12.23
CA VAL A 99 2.36 1.16 -12.29
C VAL A 99 1.79 2.56 -12.07
N LEU A 100 1.02 3.03 -13.03
CA LEU A 100 0.17 4.21 -12.92
C LEU A 100 -1.26 3.73 -12.61
N ALA A 101 -1.71 3.92 -11.37
CA ALA A 101 -2.97 3.40 -10.86
C ALA A 101 -4.06 4.49 -10.91
N PHE A 102 -4.96 4.38 -11.91
CA PHE A 102 -5.98 5.39 -12.20
C PHE A 102 -7.28 5.11 -11.46
N GLY A 103 -7.68 6.03 -10.59
CA GLY A 103 -8.96 5.99 -9.88
C GLY A 103 -9.08 4.88 -8.84
N MET A 104 -7.95 4.42 -8.30
CA MET A 104 -7.91 3.34 -7.31
C MET A 104 -8.19 3.87 -5.91
N ASP A 105 -8.97 3.11 -5.14
CA ASP A 105 -9.14 3.33 -3.71
C ASP A 105 -8.01 2.67 -2.89
N LEU A 106 -8.03 2.88 -1.57
CA LEU A 106 -7.07 2.28 -0.65
C LEU A 106 -6.93 0.76 -0.86
N LYS A 107 -8.04 0.05 -1.00
CA LYS A 107 -8.08 -1.41 -1.11
C LYS A 107 -7.38 -1.93 -2.37
N ASP A 108 -7.58 -1.25 -3.49
CA ASP A 108 -6.96 -1.64 -4.75
C ASP A 108 -5.46 -1.31 -4.76
N LEU A 109 -5.07 -0.16 -4.16
CA LEU A 109 -3.67 0.22 -4.01
C LEU A 109 -2.92 -0.75 -3.08
N GLU A 110 -3.55 -1.19 -1.97
CA GLU A 110 -2.98 -2.23 -1.09
C GLU A 110 -2.70 -3.54 -1.83
N VAL A 111 -3.58 -3.95 -2.74
CA VAL A 111 -3.34 -5.15 -3.56
C VAL A 111 -2.14 -4.96 -4.49
N LEU A 112 -1.97 -3.77 -5.07
CA LEU A 112 -0.81 -3.47 -5.92
C LEU A 112 0.49 -3.38 -5.12
N ASP A 113 0.45 -2.93 -3.86
CA ASP A 113 1.60 -2.91 -2.97
C ASP A 113 2.18 -4.30 -2.72
N ASP A 114 1.31 -5.32 -2.69
CA ASP A 114 1.67 -6.72 -2.44
C ASP A 114 2.17 -7.45 -3.72
N TYR A 115 2.19 -6.79 -4.88
CA TYR A 115 2.65 -7.41 -6.12
C TYR A 115 4.17 -7.32 -6.26
N TYR A 116 4.81 -8.46 -6.33
CA TYR A 116 6.28 -8.58 -6.37
C TYR A 116 6.94 -7.83 -7.54
N GLY A 117 6.27 -7.75 -8.68
CA GLY A 117 6.78 -7.09 -9.88
C GLY A 117 6.62 -5.57 -9.91
N VAL A 118 5.94 -4.96 -8.93
CA VAL A 118 5.74 -3.50 -8.86
C VAL A 118 6.93 -2.84 -8.20
N LYS A 119 7.77 -2.18 -9.01
CA LYS A 119 8.90 -1.41 -8.50
C LYS A 119 8.48 -0.02 -8.04
N TYR A 120 7.64 0.64 -8.83
CA TYR A 120 7.12 1.97 -8.55
C TYR A 120 5.60 1.99 -8.71
N LEU A 121 4.92 2.65 -7.80
CA LEU A 121 3.48 2.83 -7.83
C LEU A 121 3.15 4.32 -7.74
N VAL A 122 2.42 4.81 -8.73
CA VAL A 122 1.91 6.18 -8.79
C VAL A 122 0.38 6.13 -8.71
N ALA A 123 -0.20 6.66 -7.65
CA ALA A 123 -1.64 6.78 -7.51
C ALA A 123 -2.15 8.05 -8.19
N ILE A 124 -3.10 7.91 -9.12
CA ILE A 124 -3.80 9.02 -9.77
C ILE A 124 -5.26 8.96 -9.27
N PRO A 125 -5.62 9.79 -8.28
CA PRO A 125 -6.96 9.72 -7.67
C PRO A 125 -8.08 10.01 -8.65
N TRP A 126 -9.22 9.38 -8.44
CA TRP A 126 -10.53 9.82 -8.92
C TRP A 126 -11.29 10.55 -7.83
N LEU A 127 -11.25 10.00 -6.62
CA LEU A 127 -11.75 10.58 -5.38
C LEU A 127 -10.57 10.74 -4.43
N LYS A 128 -10.19 11.98 -4.15
CA LYS A 128 -9.04 12.30 -3.30
C LYS A 128 -9.13 11.59 -1.94
N GLU A 129 -10.29 11.68 -1.29
CA GLU A 129 -10.53 11.06 0.02
C GLU A 129 -10.29 9.54 0.06
N LYS A 130 -10.47 8.84 -1.06
CA LYS A 130 -10.27 7.38 -1.15
C LYS A 130 -8.81 6.98 -1.29
N THR A 131 -7.99 7.87 -1.82
CA THR A 131 -6.55 7.63 -2.06
C THR A 131 -5.68 8.15 -0.91
N MET A 132 -6.07 9.24 -0.24
CA MET A 132 -5.26 9.87 0.81
C MET A 132 -4.87 8.94 1.99
N PRO A 133 -5.70 7.97 2.43
CA PRO A 133 -5.26 7.01 3.45
C PRO A 133 -4.05 6.17 3.01
N TRP A 134 -3.95 5.82 1.71
CA TRP A 134 -2.79 5.13 1.17
C TRP A 134 -1.56 6.07 1.10
N VAL A 135 -1.76 7.32 0.68
CA VAL A 135 -0.70 8.34 0.65
C VAL A 135 -0.09 8.53 2.04
N ALA A 136 -0.94 8.68 3.05
CA ALA A 136 -0.51 8.83 4.44
C ALA A 136 0.23 7.58 4.96
N ARG A 137 -0.26 6.37 4.64
CA ARG A 137 0.36 5.12 5.06
C ARG A 137 1.79 4.97 4.58
N TRP A 138 2.03 5.29 3.31
CA TRP A 138 3.32 5.11 2.66
C TRP A 138 4.20 6.34 2.72
N ASN A 139 3.71 7.45 3.29
CA ASN A 139 4.35 8.76 3.11
C ASN A 139 4.70 9.00 1.63
N ALA A 140 3.72 8.71 0.75
CA ALA A 140 3.94 8.76 -0.68
C ALA A 140 4.26 10.19 -1.11
N GLU A 141 5.24 10.33 -2.02
CA GLU A 141 5.68 11.64 -2.50
C GLU A 141 4.75 12.17 -3.59
N GLU A 142 4.43 13.45 -3.53
CA GLU A 142 3.76 14.12 -4.65
C GLU A 142 4.72 14.25 -5.83
N ILE A 143 4.28 13.87 -7.03
CA ILE A 143 5.13 13.84 -8.23
C ILE A 143 5.70 15.21 -8.61
N ASN A 144 5.07 16.31 -8.19
CA ASN A 144 5.48 17.68 -8.43
C ASN A 144 6.34 18.27 -7.29
N GLY A 145 6.70 17.46 -6.27
CA GLY A 145 7.69 17.84 -5.26
C GLY A 145 7.19 18.82 -4.20
N LYS A 146 5.89 18.96 -3.99
CA LYS A 146 5.38 19.58 -2.76
C LYS A 146 5.59 18.59 -1.63
N GLU A 147 6.47 18.91 -0.69
CA GLU A 147 6.59 18.16 0.55
C GLU A 147 5.24 18.20 1.26
N THR A 148 4.57 17.06 1.29
CA THR A 148 3.46 16.89 2.22
C THR A 148 4.08 16.85 3.61
N SER A 149 3.82 17.88 4.41
CA SER A 149 4.08 17.85 5.84
C SER A 149 3.16 16.77 6.44
N ASN A 150 3.59 15.54 6.34
CA ASN A 150 2.96 14.50 7.11
C ASN A 150 3.44 14.66 8.54
N ASP A 151 2.55 15.10 9.41
CA ASP A 151 2.62 14.70 10.80
C ASP A 151 2.66 13.17 10.78
N SER A 152 3.87 12.63 10.81
CA SER A 152 4.09 11.19 10.94
C SER A 152 3.27 10.78 12.15
N MET A 153 2.23 9.97 11.94
CA MET A 153 1.37 9.50 13.02
C MET A 153 2.27 8.85 14.07
N ALA A 154 2.52 9.58 15.15
CA ALA A 154 3.48 9.20 16.16
C ALA A 154 2.86 8.09 17.01
N LEU A 155 2.95 6.84 16.53
CA LEU A 155 2.63 5.68 17.37
C LEU A 155 3.48 5.73 18.65
N PRO A 156 2.89 5.44 19.82
CA PRO A 156 3.64 5.29 21.05
C PRO A 156 4.82 4.31 20.87
N GLU A 157 5.99 4.66 21.39
CA GLU A 157 7.17 3.80 21.26
C GLU A 157 6.94 2.40 21.82
N THR A 158 6.09 2.26 22.84
CA THR A 158 5.67 0.96 23.39
C THR A 158 4.99 0.10 22.33
N VAL A 159 4.10 0.70 21.50
CA VAL A 159 3.42 0.01 20.40
C VAL A 159 4.43 -0.41 19.33
N LYS A 160 5.36 0.48 18.97
CA LYS A 160 6.42 0.17 18.00
C LYS A 160 7.29 -1.00 18.46
N VAL A 161 7.67 -1.02 19.74
CA VAL A 161 8.43 -2.13 20.34
C VAL A 161 7.64 -3.43 20.29
N ALA A 162 6.36 -3.42 20.65
CA ALA A 162 5.50 -4.59 20.61
C ALA A 162 5.40 -5.16 19.19
N MET A 163 5.19 -4.30 18.19
CA MET A 163 5.04 -4.74 16.79
C MET A 163 6.37 -5.24 16.19
N LYS A 164 7.50 -4.64 16.53
CA LYS A 164 8.83 -5.16 16.15
C LYS A 164 9.07 -6.55 16.74
N GLU A 165 8.70 -6.75 17.99
CA GLU A 165 8.83 -8.05 18.65
C GLU A 165 7.90 -9.09 18.01
N LEU A 166 6.65 -8.74 17.71
CA LEU A 166 5.73 -9.61 16.98
C LEU A 166 6.32 -10.00 15.62
N SER A 167 6.76 -9.02 14.82
CA SER A 167 7.33 -9.25 13.48
C SER A 167 8.55 -10.17 13.50
N SER A 168 9.38 -10.09 14.55
CA SER A 168 10.55 -10.98 14.71
C SER A 168 10.19 -12.38 15.21
N SER A 169 8.97 -12.58 15.71
CA SER A 169 8.55 -13.83 16.35
C SER A 169 7.65 -14.69 15.47
N ILE A 170 7.18 -14.17 14.35
CA ILE A 170 6.26 -14.86 13.43
C ILE A 170 6.89 -15.10 12.06
N ASN A 171 6.27 -15.97 11.27
CA ASN A 171 6.65 -16.14 9.88
C ASN A 171 5.99 -15.05 9.01
N MET A 172 6.76 -14.05 8.60
CA MET A 172 6.28 -12.92 7.80
C MET A 172 5.65 -13.32 6.45
N SER A 173 6.03 -14.47 5.87
CA SER A 173 5.49 -14.94 4.58
C SER A 173 4.06 -15.45 4.68
N THR A 174 3.64 -15.88 5.87
CA THR A 174 2.29 -16.38 6.17
C THR A 174 1.49 -15.44 7.08
N GLY A 175 2.14 -14.42 7.63
CA GLY A 175 1.53 -13.51 8.60
C GLY A 175 1.01 -14.28 9.81
N ILE A 176 -0.24 -14.01 10.19
CA ILE A 176 -0.90 -14.66 11.34
C ILE A 176 -1.85 -15.79 10.93
N SER A 177 -1.63 -16.43 9.79
CA SER A 177 -2.54 -17.49 9.30
C SER A 177 -2.37 -18.84 10.02
N ASN A 178 -1.20 -19.14 10.59
CA ASN A 178 -1.05 -20.33 11.42
C ASN A 178 -1.51 -20.08 12.88
N SER A 179 -1.87 -21.15 13.59
CA SER A 179 -2.46 -21.03 14.93
C SER A 179 -1.53 -20.40 15.97
N TYR A 180 -0.24 -20.73 15.94
CA TYR A 180 0.75 -20.21 16.90
C TYR A 180 0.95 -18.68 16.71
N ASP A 181 1.23 -18.24 15.49
CA ASP A 181 1.43 -16.82 15.18
C ASP A 181 0.14 -16.02 15.42
N ASN A 182 -1.03 -16.63 15.14
CA ASN A 182 -2.32 -16.03 15.42
C ASN A 182 -2.55 -15.82 16.92
N ASP A 183 -2.26 -16.81 17.75
CA ASP A 183 -2.42 -16.69 19.20
C ASP A 183 -1.43 -15.69 19.82
N LEU A 184 -0.21 -15.62 19.28
CA LEU A 184 0.76 -14.62 19.70
C LEU A 184 0.26 -13.20 19.35
N ALA A 185 -0.19 -12.98 18.12
CA ALA A 185 -0.76 -11.69 17.69
C ALA A 185 -1.98 -11.29 18.54
N LYS A 186 -2.88 -12.23 18.82
CA LYS A 186 -4.04 -11.99 19.70
C LYS A 186 -3.62 -11.58 21.10
N THR A 187 -2.60 -12.19 21.66
CA THR A 187 -2.05 -11.82 22.97
C THR A 187 -1.53 -10.38 22.95
N TYR A 188 -0.75 -10.04 21.93
CA TYR A 188 -0.16 -8.70 21.79
C TYR A 188 -1.24 -7.63 21.60
N ILE A 189 -2.20 -7.89 20.71
CA ILE A 189 -3.29 -6.94 20.44
C ILE A 189 -4.19 -6.76 21.67
N ARG A 190 -4.46 -7.81 22.46
CA ARG A 190 -5.18 -7.65 23.74
C ARG A 190 -4.44 -6.75 24.72
N ALA A 191 -3.13 -6.91 24.84
CA ALA A 191 -2.33 -6.07 25.72
C ALA A 191 -2.33 -4.61 25.26
N LEU A 192 -2.12 -4.37 23.96
CA LEU A 192 -2.16 -3.03 23.40
C LEU A 192 -3.55 -2.39 23.52
N HIS A 193 -4.62 -3.09 23.19
CA HIS A 193 -5.99 -2.58 23.37
C HIS A 193 -6.29 -2.15 24.83
N LYS A 194 -5.77 -2.93 25.80
CA LYS A 194 -6.01 -2.63 27.21
C LYS A 194 -5.22 -1.43 27.73
N TYR A 195 -3.98 -1.24 27.27
CA TYR A 195 -3.06 -0.25 27.83
C TYR A 195 -2.80 0.96 26.91
N GLU A 196 -3.22 0.88 25.65
CA GLU A 196 -3.15 1.95 24.65
C GLU A 196 -4.55 2.16 24.02
N PRO A 197 -5.53 2.66 24.79
CA PRO A 197 -6.93 2.71 24.34
C PRO A 197 -7.13 3.62 23.11
N GLU A 198 -6.28 4.62 22.91
CA GLU A 198 -6.34 5.56 21.79
C GLU A 198 -5.72 4.99 20.50
N LEU A 199 -5.05 3.84 20.56
CA LEU A 199 -4.43 3.21 19.39
C LEU A 199 -5.49 2.91 18.33
N LYS A 200 -5.31 3.44 17.12
CA LYS A 200 -6.18 3.17 15.97
C LYS A 200 -5.66 1.99 15.17
N ALA A 201 -6.58 1.22 14.59
CA ALA A 201 -6.22 0.07 13.76
C ALA A 201 -5.49 0.51 12.48
N GLU A 202 -5.90 1.63 11.89
CA GLU A 202 -5.28 2.20 10.68
C GLU A 202 -3.82 2.59 10.93
N ASP A 203 -3.52 3.20 12.07
CA ASP A 203 -2.17 3.62 12.44
C ASP A 203 -1.27 2.41 12.65
N LEU A 204 -1.82 1.37 13.31
CA LEU A 204 -1.13 0.11 13.51
C LEU A 204 -0.80 -0.58 12.18
N VAL A 205 -1.78 -0.69 11.28
CA VAL A 205 -1.60 -1.29 9.95
C VAL A 205 -0.57 -0.50 9.14
N SER A 206 -0.66 0.84 9.16
CA SER A 206 0.28 1.70 8.46
C SER A 206 1.72 1.47 8.92
N TYR A 207 1.93 1.35 10.23
CA TYR A 207 3.25 1.07 10.79
C TYR A 207 3.79 -0.31 10.39
N LEU A 208 2.94 -1.35 10.45
CA LEU A 208 3.30 -2.71 10.05
C LEU A 208 3.76 -2.75 8.59
N VAL A 209 3.03 -2.08 7.70
CA VAL A 209 3.32 -2.08 6.25
C VAL A 209 4.54 -1.20 5.95
N ALA A 210 4.51 0.08 6.33
CA ALA A 210 5.50 1.05 5.89
C ALA A 210 6.86 0.88 6.58
N GLU A 211 6.86 0.49 7.87
CA GLU A 211 8.08 0.44 8.67
C GLU A 211 8.60 -0.98 8.92
N LEU A 212 7.70 -1.96 8.96
CA LEU A 212 8.08 -3.35 9.30
C LEU A 212 8.01 -4.30 8.10
N GLY A 213 7.60 -3.81 6.91
CA GLY A 213 7.63 -4.59 5.67
C GLY A 213 6.59 -5.71 5.59
N TRP A 214 5.48 -5.59 6.35
CA TRP A 214 4.38 -6.53 6.21
C TRP A 214 3.66 -6.32 4.88
N THR A 215 3.10 -7.40 4.31
CA THR A 215 2.13 -7.23 3.23
C THR A 215 0.89 -6.53 3.78
N SER A 216 0.22 -5.74 2.94
CA SER A 216 -1.04 -5.07 3.34
C SER A 216 -2.10 -6.06 3.80
N ALA A 217 -2.18 -7.24 3.16
CA ALA A 217 -3.11 -8.30 3.54
C ALA A 217 -2.86 -8.78 4.98
N HIS A 218 -1.62 -9.13 5.32
CA HIS A 218 -1.27 -9.65 6.65
C HIS A 218 -1.38 -8.57 7.75
N ALA A 219 -0.98 -7.33 7.46
CA ALA A 219 -1.14 -6.21 8.38
C ALA A 219 -2.61 -5.92 8.69
N ASN A 220 -3.47 -5.97 7.68
CA ASN A 220 -4.91 -5.82 7.84
C ASN A 220 -5.52 -6.91 8.72
N ASP A 221 -5.00 -8.14 8.70
CA ASP A 221 -5.48 -9.20 9.60
C ASP A 221 -5.18 -8.88 11.06
N VAL A 222 -4.01 -8.30 11.36
CA VAL A 222 -3.69 -7.78 12.71
C VAL A 222 -4.58 -6.59 13.07
N GLY A 223 -4.79 -5.66 12.14
CA GLY A 223 -5.69 -4.51 12.33
C GLY A 223 -7.13 -4.93 12.66
N LYS A 224 -7.66 -5.98 12.00
CA LYS A 224 -8.98 -6.54 12.28
C LYS A 224 -9.10 -7.06 13.72
N LEU A 225 -8.03 -7.63 14.30
CA LEU A 225 -8.05 -8.04 15.72
C LEU A 225 -8.27 -6.83 16.63
N LEU A 226 -7.56 -5.73 16.38
CA LEU A 226 -7.72 -4.51 17.17
C LEU A 226 -9.12 -3.90 16.99
N THR A 227 -9.61 -3.80 15.76
CA THR A 227 -10.96 -3.31 15.45
C THR A 227 -12.02 -4.15 16.16
N THR A 228 -11.89 -5.49 16.14
CA THR A 228 -12.82 -6.39 16.83
C THR A 228 -12.93 -6.07 18.33
N LEU A 229 -11.81 -5.81 19.01
CA LEU A 229 -11.83 -5.46 20.44
C LEU A 229 -12.39 -4.06 20.69
N LYS A 230 -12.07 -3.10 19.82
CA LYS A 230 -12.59 -1.73 19.92
C LYS A 230 -14.11 -1.64 19.74
N GLU A 231 -14.67 -2.52 18.93
CA GLU A 231 -16.13 -2.69 18.75
C GLU A 231 -16.79 -3.45 19.90
N GLY A 232 -16.06 -3.76 20.97
CA GLY A 232 -16.59 -4.51 22.13
C GLY A 232 -16.79 -6.01 21.87
N ARG A 233 -16.36 -6.51 20.70
CA ARG A 233 -16.37 -7.94 20.37
C ARG A 233 -15.14 -8.63 20.92
N THR A 234 -15.15 -9.95 20.97
CA THR A 234 -14.03 -10.76 21.44
C THR A 234 -13.70 -11.84 20.42
N PHE A 235 -12.47 -12.38 20.51
CA PHE A 235 -12.04 -13.53 19.73
C PHE A 235 -11.49 -14.61 20.65
N GLN A 236 -11.49 -15.87 20.17
CA GLN A 236 -10.90 -17.00 20.89
C GLN A 236 -9.39 -17.05 20.66
N GLY A 237 -8.66 -17.74 21.58
CA GLY A 237 -7.21 -17.89 21.50
C GLY A 237 -6.44 -16.69 22.06
N GLY A 238 -5.12 -16.83 22.11
CA GLY A 238 -4.20 -15.88 22.72
C GLY A 238 -4.26 -15.90 24.26
N ASP A 239 -3.15 -15.57 24.90
CA ASP A 239 -3.11 -15.45 26.37
C ASP A 239 -3.94 -14.23 26.83
N LYS A 240 -4.70 -14.41 27.93
CA LYS A 240 -5.50 -13.36 28.56
C LYS A 240 -4.92 -12.95 29.92
N THR A 241 -3.95 -13.68 30.45
CA THR A 241 -3.48 -13.53 31.84
C THR A 241 -2.18 -12.73 31.96
N GLY A 242 -1.24 -12.93 31.07
CA GLY A 242 0.09 -12.29 31.09
C GLY A 242 0.18 -10.88 30.51
N LEU A 243 -0.94 -10.24 30.16
CA LEU A 243 -0.97 -8.99 29.36
C LEU A 243 -0.17 -7.84 30.00
N GLN A 244 -0.23 -7.69 31.33
CA GLN A 244 0.50 -6.65 32.05
C GLN A 244 2.02 -6.84 31.95
N ASN A 245 2.49 -8.08 32.00
CA ASN A 245 3.92 -8.39 31.94
C ASN A 245 4.47 -8.09 30.54
N HIS A 246 3.73 -8.44 29.48
CA HIS A 246 4.07 -8.07 28.11
C HIS A 246 4.19 -6.56 27.97
N TYR A 247 3.16 -5.81 28.39
CA TYR A 247 3.14 -4.36 28.28
C TYR A 247 4.26 -3.67 29.06
N LYS A 248 4.52 -4.08 30.32
CA LYS A 248 5.64 -3.56 31.13
C LYS A 248 6.98 -3.78 30.44
N ARG A 249 7.24 -4.97 29.91
CA ARG A 249 8.46 -5.30 29.18
C ARG A 249 8.66 -4.42 27.95
N TRP A 250 7.61 -4.18 27.17
CA TRP A 250 7.69 -3.27 26.02
C TRP A 250 7.94 -1.83 26.43
N LYS A 251 7.30 -1.36 27.49
CA LYS A 251 7.50 -0.01 28.03
C LYS A 251 8.91 0.19 28.54
N GLU A 252 9.48 -0.79 29.23
CA GLU A 252 10.87 -0.76 29.67
C GLU A 252 11.87 -0.72 28.50
N LYS A 253 11.60 -1.48 27.42
CA LYS A 253 12.41 -1.44 26.20
C LYS A 253 12.28 -0.11 25.47
N ALA A 254 11.10 0.49 25.43
CA ALA A 254 10.84 1.79 24.80
C ALA A 254 11.59 2.92 25.52
N ASN A 255 11.70 2.88 26.84
CA ASN A 255 12.37 3.89 27.66
C ASN A 255 13.90 3.77 27.67
N LYS A 256 14.48 2.69 27.12
CA LYS A 256 15.94 2.48 27.04
C LYS A 256 16.57 3.02 25.75
N LYS A 257 15.78 3.61 24.87
CA LYS A 257 16.23 4.33 23.69
C LYS A 257 16.40 5.82 23.98
#